data_b70be6dfff62e42d7003935c27c67413
#
_entry.id   b70be6dfff62e42d7003935c27c67413
#
_cell.length_a   1.000
_cell.length_b   1.000
_cell.length_c   1.000
_cell.angle_alpha   90.00
_cell.angle_beta   90.00
_cell.angle_gamma   90.00
#
_symmetry.space_group_name_H-M   'P 1'
#
loop_
_entity.id
_entity.type
_entity.pdbx_description
1 polymer ?
#
loop_
_entity_poly.entity_id
_entity_poly.type
_entity_poly.pdbx_seq_one_letter_code
_entity_poly.pdbx_strand_id
1 'polypeptide(L)'
;MNRIITAKSAGFCFGVSRSVDMAQRLLEAGGAYSLGQLIHNDDVVRRFEKEGLRVISSPDELPQGARVMIRSHGVSRDIYRQLEDRGAEITDATCPKVKRIHELVSSAHSEGRFVVIIGMHGHPEVEAVKGWCGDCVICENTVELDEWYGKFGELLDKPITMVVQTTQTRSNFTECASFLKKRCTNLQIFDTICGATSMRQEEAAKLAAECDAMVVIGGKHSANSVHLSVICSELCPNVQFIENADELDTDKLRDACTVGITAGASTPAWIIKEVSNKMSEEIKIDAAAAEEKEMSFDEMLEESIKTIW
;
A
#
# COMPACT_ATOMS: atom_id res chain seq x y z
N MET A 1 -30.02 7.60 16.54
CA MET A 1 -29.93 6.47 15.59
C MET A 1 -28.59 6.63 14.89
N ASN A 2 -27.63 5.82 15.27
CA ASN A 2 -26.28 5.98 14.76
C ASN A 2 -26.17 5.22 13.42
N ARG A 3 -25.58 5.84 12.43
CA ARG A 3 -25.42 5.27 11.08
C ARG A 3 -23.96 4.90 10.85
N ILE A 4 -23.70 3.68 10.40
CA ILE A 4 -22.38 3.27 9.91
C ILE A 4 -22.36 3.36 8.38
N ILE A 5 -21.31 3.97 7.83
CA ILE A 5 -21.10 4.07 6.39
C ILE A 5 -19.70 3.53 6.08
N THR A 6 -19.64 2.42 5.37
CA THR A 6 -18.37 1.85 4.92
C THR A 6 -18.02 2.37 3.52
N ALA A 7 -16.79 2.83 3.35
CA ALA A 7 -16.26 3.25 2.06
C ALA A 7 -16.30 2.09 1.05
N LYS A 8 -16.78 2.32 -0.15
CA LYS A 8 -16.85 1.29 -1.21
C LYS A 8 -15.48 0.81 -1.67
N SER A 9 -14.47 1.66 -1.56
CA SER A 9 -13.09 1.34 -1.89
C SER A 9 -12.32 0.70 -0.74
N ALA A 10 -12.94 0.49 0.44
CA ALA A 10 -12.29 -0.15 1.57
C ALA A 10 -11.88 -1.61 1.25
N GLY A 11 -10.66 -1.98 1.66
CA GLY A 11 -10.19 -3.35 1.51
C GLY A 11 -9.16 -3.55 0.39
N PHE A 12 -8.91 -4.80 0.02
CA PHE A 12 -7.84 -5.18 -0.91
C PHE A 12 -7.93 -4.42 -2.24
N CYS A 13 -6.78 -3.90 -2.70
CA CYS A 13 -6.66 -3.44 -4.08
C CYS A 13 -6.31 -4.60 -5.01
N PHE A 14 -6.47 -4.41 -6.32
CA PHE A 14 -6.12 -5.41 -7.33
C PHE A 14 -4.72 -6.00 -7.15
N GLY A 15 -3.70 -5.16 -6.88
CA GLY A 15 -2.32 -5.63 -6.72
C GLY A 15 -2.15 -6.54 -5.51
N VAL A 16 -2.82 -6.22 -4.40
CA VAL A 16 -2.81 -7.02 -3.17
C VAL A 16 -3.58 -8.31 -3.36
N SER A 17 -4.82 -8.26 -3.89
CA SER A 17 -5.62 -9.47 -4.16
C SER A 17 -4.87 -10.44 -5.05
N ARG A 18 -4.28 -9.96 -6.15
CA ARG A 18 -3.46 -10.79 -7.05
C ARG A 18 -2.28 -11.43 -6.31
N SER A 19 -1.59 -10.70 -5.43
CA SER A 19 -0.45 -11.21 -4.67
C SER A 19 -0.88 -12.30 -3.69
N VAL A 20 -2.00 -12.09 -3.01
CA VAL A 20 -2.59 -13.06 -2.06
C VAL A 20 -3.06 -14.34 -2.78
N ASP A 21 -3.76 -14.21 -3.91
CA ASP A 21 -4.17 -15.37 -4.75
C ASP A 21 -2.97 -16.18 -5.24
N MET A 22 -1.90 -15.52 -5.68
CA MET A 22 -0.67 -16.20 -6.11
C MET A 22 0.01 -16.94 -4.95
N ALA A 23 0.03 -16.35 -3.74
CA ALA A 23 0.56 -17.00 -2.54
C ALA A 23 -0.26 -18.25 -2.18
N GLN A 24 -1.59 -18.17 -2.24
CA GLN A 24 -2.48 -19.30 -1.98
C GLN A 24 -2.18 -20.47 -2.91
N ARG A 25 -2.09 -20.22 -4.22
CA ARG A 25 -1.75 -21.25 -5.21
C ARG A 25 -0.38 -21.89 -4.98
N LEU A 26 0.60 -21.13 -4.50
CA LEU A 26 1.92 -21.66 -4.16
C LEU A 26 1.86 -22.59 -2.95
N LEU A 27 1.03 -22.28 -1.95
CA LEU A 27 0.82 -23.14 -0.79
C LEU A 27 0.14 -24.46 -1.18
N GLU A 28 -0.91 -24.41 -2.02
CA GLU A 28 -1.57 -25.61 -2.57
C GLU A 28 -0.60 -26.49 -3.37
N ALA A 29 0.40 -25.89 -4.01
CA ALA A 29 1.43 -26.62 -4.74
C ALA A 29 2.57 -27.17 -3.84
N GLY A 30 2.44 -27.08 -2.50
CA GLY A 30 3.39 -27.67 -1.55
C GLY A 30 4.31 -26.69 -0.83
N GLY A 31 3.91 -25.41 -0.75
CA GLY A 31 4.60 -24.35 0.00
C GLY A 31 5.67 -23.61 -0.80
N ALA A 32 6.00 -22.45 -0.30
CA ALA A 32 6.99 -21.56 -0.91
C ALA A 32 7.59 -20.60 0.13
N TYR A 33 8.63 -19.89 -0.27
CA TYR A 33 9.19 -18.75 0.44
C TYR A 33 8.60 -17.45 -0.10
N SER A 34 8.42 -16.45 0.78
CA SER A 34 8.10 -15.07 0.39
C SER A 34 9.28 -14.18 0.75
N LEU A 35 9.79 -13.42 -0.20
CA LEU A 35 10.85 -12.45 0.07
C LEU A 35 10.25 -11.17 0.64
N GLY A 36 10.31 -11.07 1.98
CA GLY A 36 9.61 -10.11 2.81
C GLY A 36 8.14 -10.48 3.04
N GLN A 37 7.48 -9.73 3.93
CA GLN A 37 6.06 -9.91 4.23
C GLN A 37 5.21 -9.78 2.97
N LEU A 38 4.29 -10.69 2.76
CA LEU A 38 3.40 -10.75 1.58
C LEU A 38 2.65 -9.43 1.36
N ILE A 39 2.08 -8.89 2.43
CA ILE A 39 1.38 -7.60 2.50
C ILE A 39 1.62 -6.94 3.85
N HIS A 40 1.31 -5.65 3.98
CA HIS A 40 1.38 -4.92 5.26
C HIS A 40 0.11 -5.17 6.10
N ASN A 41 -0.10 -6.42 6.51
CA ASN A 41 -1.14 -6.85 7.42
C ASN A 41 -0.68 -8.12 8.14
N ASP A 42 -0.39 -8.01 9.44
CA ASP A 42 0.21 -9.09 10.21
C ASP A 42 -0.72 -10.30 10.41
N ASP A 43 -2.04 -10.08 10.49
CA ASP A 43 -3.01 -11.17 10.64
C ASP A 43 -3.02 -12.06 9.38
N VAL A 44 -3.00 -11.45 8.22
CA VAL A 44 -2.89 -12.18 6.94
C VAL A 44 -1.55 -12.90 6.85
N VAL A 45 -0.44 -12.22 7.17
CA VAL A 45 0.90 -12.83 7.11
C VAL A 45 0.98 -14.04 8.05
N ARG A 46 0.57 -13.91 9.32
CA ARG A 46 0.54 -15.01 10.30
C ARG A 46 -0.29 -16.20 9.83
N ARG A 47 -1.39 -15.94 9.13
CA ARG A 47 -2.21 -17.01 8.58
C ARG A 47 -1.48 -17.78 7.49
N PHE A 48 -0.90 -17.09 6.51
CA PHE A 48 -0.12 -17.73 5.44
C PHE A 48 1.10 -18.48 5.98
N GLU A 49 1.74 -17.98 7.03
CA GLU A 49 2.83 -18.69 7.71
C GLU A 49 2.36 -20.00 8.36
N LYS A 50 1.17 -20.01 9.00
CA LYS A 50 0.56 -21.24 9.53
C LYS A 50 0.22 -22.25 8.43
N GLU A 51 -0.10 -21.80 7.24
CA GLU A 51 -0.38 -22.62 6.06
C GLU A 51 0.90 -23.09 5.32
N GLY A 52 2.08 -22.62 5.77
CA GLY A 52 3.37 -23.09 5.25
C GLY A 52 4.16 -22.11 4.40
N LEU A 53 3.71 -20.85 4.26
CA LEU A 53 4.52 -19.79 3.65
C LEU A 53 5.67 -19.43 4.60
N ARG A 54 6.90 -19.40 4.10
CA ARG A 54 8.06 -19.00 4.89
C ARG A 54 8.54 -17.63 4.47
N VAL A 55 8.44 -16.66 5.37
CA VAL A 55 8.95 -15.31 5.11
C VAL A 55 10.46 -15.29 5.34
N ILE A 56 11.21 -14.81 4.34
CA ILE A 56 12.66 -14.59 4.39
C ILE A 56 12.96 -13.12 4.12
N SER A 57 14.05 -12.63 4.69
CA SER A 57 14.46 -11.22 4.57
C SER A 57 15.50 -10.99 3.46
N SER A 58 16.23 -12.04 3.10
CA SER A 58 17.32 -11.98 2.11
C SER A 58 17.29 -13.21 1.20
N PRO A 59 17.72 -13.07 -0.08
CA PRO A 59 17.96 -14.22 -0.95
C PRO A 59 18.90 -15.28 -0.34
N ASP A 60 19.79 -14.88 0.56
CA ASP A 60 20.74 -15.79 1.20
C ASP A 60 20.08 -16.83 2.10
N GLU A 61 18.90 -16.55 2.62
CA GLU A 61 18.10 -17.48 3.41
C GLU A 61 17.36 -18.52 2.55
N LEU A 62 17.30 -18.30 1.20
CA LEU A 62 16.59 -19.20 0.31
C LEU A 62 17.43 -20.45 0.01
N PRO A 63 16.91 -21.68 0.25
CA PRO A 63 17.56 -22.89 -0.21
C PRO A 63 17.73 -22.93 -1.73
N GLN A 64 18.81 -23.57 -2.19
CA GLN A 64 19.09 -23.74 -3.62
C GLN A 64 17.90 -24.40 -4.34
N GLY A 65 17.47 -23.82 -5.46
CA GLY A 65 16.38 -24.35 -6.28
C GLY A 65 14.99 -24.25 -5.66
N ALA A 66 14.82 -23.55 -4.53
CA ALA A 66 13.53 -23.45 -3.86
C ALA A 66 12.58 -22.48 -4.59
N ARG A 67 11.28 -22.67 -4.35
CA ARG A 67 10.24 -21.76 -4.83
C ARG A 67 10.19 -20.50 -3.98
N VAL A 68 10.20 -19.33 -4.61
CA VAL A 68 10.13 -18.05 -3.94
C VAL A 68 9.16 -17.10 -4.63
N MET A 69 8.39 -16.40 -3.83
CA MET A 69 7.49 -15.36 -4.29
C MET A 69 8.10 -13.99 -4.05
N ILE A 70 8.09 -13.14 -5.08
CA ILE A 70 8.34 -11.71 -4.97
C ILE A 70 7.00 -11.03 -4.70
N ARG A 71 6.91 -10.30 -3.59
CA ARG A 71 5.69 -9.59 -3.16
C ARG A 71 5.28 -8.46 -4.10
N SER A 72 4.08 -7.88 -3.88
CA SER A 72 3.50 -6.83 -4.74
C SER A 72 4.36 -5.56 -4.88
N HIS A 73 5.24 -5.27 -3.92
CA HIS A 73 6.14 -4.12 -3.93
C HIS A 73 7.32 -4.25 -4.91
N GLY A 74 7.55 -5.46 -5.42
CA GLY A 74 8.72 -5.75 -6.24
C GLY A 74 10.01 -5.83 -5.44
N VAL A 75 11.10 -6.03 -6.16
CA VAL A 75 12.47 -6.05 -5.64
C VAL A 75 13.42 -5.35 -6.62
N SER A 76 14.64 -5.03 -6.17
CA SER A 76 15.69 -4.47 -7.03
C SER A 76 16.15 -5.48 -8.09
N ARG A 77 16.79 -4.96 -9.14
CA ARG A 77 17.38 -5.79 -10.20
C ARG A 77 18.43 -6.77 -9.66
N ASP A 78 19.20 -6.35 -8.66
CA ASP A 78 20.23 -7.19 -8.05
C ASP A 78 19.63 -8.34 -7.24
N ILE A 79 18.51 -8.13 -6.57
CA ILE A 79 17.78 -9.20 -5.88
C ILE A 79 17.27 -10.24 -6.88
N TYR A 80 16.77 -9.82 -8.04
CA TYR A 80 16.38 -10.77 -9.10
C TYR A 80 17.56 -11.66 -9.52
N ARG A 81 18.73 -11.07 -9.79
CA ARG A 81 19.93 -11.83 -10.16
C ARG A 81 20.36 -12.83 -9.07
N GLN A 82 20.34 -12.38 -7.81
CA GLN A 82 20.69 -13.28 -6.69
C GLN A 82 19.73 -14.49 -6.58
N LEU A 83 18.44 -14.28 -6.85
CA LEU A 83 17.47 -15.38 -6.88
C LEU A 83 17.71 -16.32 -8.09
N GLU A 84 17.99 -15.77 -9.26
CA GLU A 84 18.34 -16.53 -10.47
C GLU A 84 19.63 -17.34 -10.27
N ASP A 85 20.69 -16.76 -9.69
CA ASP A 85 21.95 -17.43 -9.39
C ASP A 85 21.80 -18.60 -8.41
N ARG A 86 20.75 -18.55 -7.58
CA ARG A 86 20.35 -19.64 -6.68
C ARG A 86 19.48 -20.71 -7.38
N GLY A 87 19.19 -20.54 -8.65
CA GLY A 87 18.30 -21.42 -9.41
C GLY A 87 16.87 -21.43 -8.88
N ALA A 88 16.43 -20.34 -8.25
CA ALA A 88 15.12 -20.23 -7.63
C ALA A 88 13.99 -20.33 -8.67
N GLU A 89 12.91 -21.02 -8.33
CA GLU A 89 11.65 -20.96 -9.08
C GLU A 89 10.88 -19.71 -8.63
N ILE A 90 11.00 -18.63 -9.42
CA ILE A 90 10.49 -17.30 -9.04
C ILE A 90 9.04 -17.13 -9.48
N THR A 91 8.16 -16.86 -8.51
CA THR A 91 6.79 -16.38 -8.75
C THR A 91 6.76 -14.87 -8.50
N ASP A 92 6.70 -14.07 -9.57
CA ASP A 92 6.74 -12.62 -9.47
C ASP A 92 5.32 -12.02 -9.36
N ALA A 93 4.94 -11.66 -8.12
CA ALA A 93 3.68 -10.98 -7.84
C ALA A 93 3.79 -9.45 -7.82
N THR A 94 4.91 -8.87 -8.26
CA THR A 94 5.05 -7.41 -8.37
C THR A 94 3.84 -6.81 -9.07
N CYS A 95 3.22 -5.82 -8.44
CA CYS A 95 2.06 -5.13 -8.99
C CYS A 95 2.41 -4.51 -10.36
N PRO A 96 1.55 -4.64 -11.39
CA PRO A 96 1.80 -4.03 -12.71
C PRO A 96 2.04 -2.52 -12.64
N LYS A 97 1.44 -1.82 -11.68
CA LYS A 97 1.68 -0.38 -11.47
C LYS A 97 3.11 -0.11 -10.99
N VAL A 98 3.64 -0.96 -10.11
CA VAL A 98 5.03 -0.88 -9.64
C VAL A 98 6.01 -1.27 -10.77
N LYS A 99 5.71 -2.36 -11.53
CA LYS A 99 6.51 -2.73 -12.72
C LYS A 99 6.63 -1.57 -13.70
N ARG A 100 5.55 -0.82 -13.90
CA ARG A 100 5.59 0.37 -14.76
C ARG A 100 6.57 1.43 -14.26
N ILE A 101 6.69 1.62 -12.93
CA ILE A 101 7.68 2.54 -12.37
C ILE A 101 9.10 2.02 -12.63
N HIS A 102 9.34 0.71 -12.43
CA HIS A 102 10.63 0.09 -12.74
C HIS A 102 11.05 0.33 -14.20
N GLU A 103 10.12 0.20 -15.15
CA GLU A 103 10.36 0.49 -16.57
C GLU A 103 10.72 1.97 -16.81
N LEU A 104 9.96 2.89 -16.19
CA LEU A 104 10.18 4.33 -16.33
C LEU A 104 11.56 4.75 -15.83
N VAL A 105 11.95 4.29 -14.64
CA VAL A 105 13.25 4.65 -14.06
C VAL A 105 14.42 3.96 -14.78
N SER A 106 14.20 2.74 -15.30
CA SER A 106 15.20 2.06 -16.15
C SER A 106 15.41 2.77 -17.47
N SER A 107 14.34 3.27 -18.11
CA SER A 107 14.44 4.09 -19.31
C SER A 107 15.17 5.40 -19.03
N ALA A 108 14.80 6.09 -17.95
CA ALA A 108 15.46 7.32 -17.52
C ALA A 108 16.97 7.10 -17.31
N HIS A 109 17.37 6.00 -16.67
CA HIS A 109 18.77 5.62 -16.52
C HIS A 109 19.47 5.43 -17.86
N SER A 110 18.84 4.70 -18.77
CA SER A 110 19.39 4.47 -20.13
C SER A 110 19.56 5.76 -20.93
N GLU A 111 18.76 6.77 -20.65
CA GLU A 111 18.81 8.10 -21.26
C GLU A 111 19.78 9.05 -20.52
N GLY A 112 20.51 8.57 -19.51
CA GLY A 112 21.44 9.38 -18.71
C GLY A 112 20.75 10.44 -17.82
N ARG A 113 19.48 10.24 -17.50
CA ARG A 113 18.68 11.14 -16.66
C ARG A 113 18.90 10.83 -15.18
N PHE A 114 18.92 11.86 -14.36
CA PHE A 114 18.88 11.71 -12.90
C PHE A 114 17.44 11.45 -12.43
N VAL A 115 17.24 10.51 -11.51
CA VAL A 115 15.90 10.16 -11.05
C VAL A 115 15.62 10.74 -9.67
N VAL A 116 14.49 11.45 -9.52
CA VAL A 116 13.95 11.89 -8.24
C VAL A 116 12.75 11.00 -7.91
N ILE A 117 12.85 10.26 -6.82
CA ILE A 117 11.80 9.37 -6.31
C ILE A 117 11.14 10.06 -5.12
N ILE A 118 9.86 10.43 -5.24
CA ILE A 118 9.09 10.95 -4.11
C ILE A 118 8.41 9.79 -3.40
N GLY A 119 8.85 9.48 -2.17
CA GLY A 119 8.35 8.34 -1.41
C GLY A 119 9.06 8.17 -0.08
N MET A 120 8.52 7.32 0.77
CA MET A 120 9.04 7.07 2.13
C MET A 120 10.37 6.35 2.09
N HIS A 121 11.35 6.84 2.84
CA HIS A 121 12.62 6.16 3.05
C HIS A 121 12.42 4.76 3.64
N GLY A 122 13.17 3.79 3.12
CA GLY A 122 13.10 2.40 3.60
C GLY A 122 11.82 1.64 3.22
N HIS A 123 10.85 2.28 2.56
CA HIS A 123 9.66 1.58 2.10
C HIS A 123 10.02 0.55 1.00
N PRO A 124 9.53 -0.70 1.08
CA PRO A 124 9.90 -1.75 0.13
C PRO A 124 9.72 -1.42 -1.35
N GLU A 125 8.64 -0.72 -1.71
CA GLU A 125 8.40 -0.27 -3.09
C GLU A 125 9.46 0.74 -3.54
N VAL A 126 9.80 1.71 -2.67
CA VAL A 126 10.76 2.78 -2.97
C VAL A 126 12.17 2.22 -3.12
N GLU A 127 12.57 1.32 -2.22
CA GLU A 127 13.86 0.63 -2.31
C GLU A 127 13.94 -0.28 -3.55
N ALA A 128 12.83 -0.94 -3.90
CA ALA A 128 12.78 -1.69 -5.15
C ALA A 128 12.98 -0.78 -6.37
N VAL A 129 12.23 0.34 -6.45
CA VAL A 129 12.34 1.33 -7.54
C VAL A 129 13.77 1.88 -7.64
N LYS A 130 14.37 2.26 -6.51
CA LYS A 130 15.78 2.71 -6.44
C LYS A 130 16.72 1.70 -7.07
N GLY A 131 16.52 0.41 -6.84
CA GLY A 131 17.35 -0.66 -7.42
C GLY A 131 17.20 -0.85 -8.93
N TRP A 132 16.32 -0.13 -9.60
CA TRP A 132 16.15 -0.07 -11.06
C TRP A 132 16.69 1.23 -11.66
N CYS A 133 17.05 2.20 -10.81
CA CYS A 133 17.69 3.46 -11.24
C CYS A 133 19.21 3.29 -11.41
N GLY A 134 19.82 4.27 -12.06
CA GLY A 134 21.23 4.60 -11.88
C GLY A 134 21.39 5.66 -10.78
N ASP A 135 21.75 6.89 -11.19
CA ASP A 135 21.82 8.03 -10.27
C ASP A 135 20.40 8.44 -9.84
N CYS A 136 20.13 8.44 -8.54
CA CYS A 136 18.82 8.85 -8.01
C CYS A 136 18.92 9.41 -6.61
N VAL A 137 17.84 10.12 -6.22
CA VAL A 137 17.58 10.55 -4.84
C VAL A 137 16.16 10.13 -4.45
N ILE A 138 15.99 9.79 -3.17
CA ILE A 138 14.69 9.61 -2.54
C ILE A 138 14.44 10.85 -1.67
N CYS A 139 13.26 11.45 -1.80
CA CYS A 139 12.78 12.53 -0.94
C CYS A 139 11.34 12.22 -0.53
N GLU A 140 11.00 12.42 0.73
CA GLU A 140 9.62 12.18 1.20
C GLU A 140 8.67 13.32 0.83
N ASN A 141 9.20 14.55 0.77
CA ASN A 141 8.41 15.77 0.56
C ASN A 141 9.24 16.91 -0.04
N THR A 142 8.61 18.08 -0.19
CA THR A 142 9.28 19.29 -0.72
C THR A 142 10.38 19.83 0.19
N VAL A 143 10.33 19.59 1.50
CA VAL A 143 11.36 20.08 2.43
C VAL A 143 12.67 19.33 2.17
N GLU A 144 12.63 17.99 2.15
CA GLU A 144 13.81 17.18 1.83
C GLU A 144 14.32 17.46 0.40
N LEU A 145 13.38 17.67 -0.54
CA LEU A 145 13.73 17.98 -1.92
C LEU A 145 14.46 19.34 -2.03
N ASP A 146 14.06 20.34 -1.22
CA ASP A 146 14.74 21.65 -1.16
C ASP A 146 16.11 21.56 -0.50
N GLU A 147 16.23 20.78 0.60
CA GLU A 147 17.51 20.50 1.23
C GLU A 147 18.50 19.79 0.30
N TRP A 148 17.99 18.79 -0.45
CA TRP A 148 18.82 18.09 -1.43
C TRP A 148 19.22 19.03 -2.56
N TYR A 149 18.30 19.84 -3.07
CA TYR A 149 18.56 20.85 -4.09
C TYR A 149 19.64 21.84 -3.63
N GLY A 150 19.57 22.34 -2.41
CA GLY A 150 20.55 23.28 -1.86
C GLY A 150 21.97 22.70 -1.77
N LYS A 151 22.10 21.38 -1.62
CA LYS A 151 23.41 20.70 -1.52
C LYS A 151 23.97 20.27 -2.88
N PHE A 152 23.10 19.90 -3.81
CA PHE A 152 23.45 19.22 -5.05
C PHE A 152 22.83 19.86 -6.31
N GLY A 153 22.46 21.13 -6.25
CA GLY A 153 21.77 21.85 -7.32
C GLY A 153 22.49 21.83 -8.66
N GLU A 154 23.83 21.66 -8.66
CA GLU A 154 24.63 21.48 -9.90
C GLU A 154 24.23 20.21 -10.67
N LEU A 155 23.67 19.20 -10.02
CA LEU A 155 23.16 18.00 -10.71
C LEU A 155 21.90 18.29 -11.53
N LEU A 156 21.28 19.45 -11.34
CA LEU A 156 20.04 19.84 -12.03
C LEU A 156 20.28 20.40 -13.45
N ASP A 157 21.53 20.58 -13.85
CA ASP A 157 21.88 20.76 -15.25
C ASP A 157 21.72 19.46 -16.06
N LYS A 158 21.64 18.30 -15.37
CA LYS A 158 21.29 17.03 -16.00
C LYS A 158 19.79 16.95 -16.28
N PRO A 159 19.37 16.20 -17.29
CA PRO A 159 17.97 15.84 -17.47
C PRO A 159 17.43 15.09 -16.25
N ILE A 160 16.26 15.50 -15.73
CA ILE A 160 15.65 14.91 -14.54
C ILE A 160 14.37 14.16 -14.89
N THR A 161 14.17 13.03 -14.25
CA THR A 161 12.91 12.29 -14.24
C THR A 161 12.40 12.19 -12.82
N MET A 162 11.17 12.64 -12.58
CA MET A 162 10.47 12.47 -11.30
C MET A 162 9.44 11.35 -11.39
N VAL A 163 9.46 10.43 -10.44
CA VAL A 163 8.44 9.41 -10.18
C VAL A 163 7.99 9.50 -8.73
N VAL A 164 6.82 8.94 -8.41
CA VAL A 164 6.32 8.93 -7.04
C VAL A 164 5.89 7.54 -6.63
N GLN A 165 6.00 7.23 -5.35
CA GLN A 165 5.49 6.01 -4.73
C GLN A 165 3.98 5.87 -5.01
N THR A 166 3.51 4.66 -5.32
CA THR A 166 2.12 4.41 -5.72
C THR A 166 1.08 4.83 -4.68
N THR A 167 1.48 4.92 -3.41
CA THR A 167 0.61 5.26 -2.27
C THR A 167 0.72 6.72 -1.83
N GLN A 168 1.46 7.55 -2.54
CA GLN A 168 1.62 8.98 -2.22
C GLN A 168 0.32 9.77 -2.28
N THR A 169 0.30 10.92 -1.59
CA THR A 169 -0.83 11.85 -1.64
C THR A 169 -0.74 12.77 -2.87
N ARG A 170 -1.89 13.19 -3.35
CA ARG A 170 -1.98 14.13 -4.49
C ARG A 170 -1.34 15.48 -4.17
N SER A 171 -1.49 15.97 -2.93
CA SER A 171 -0.88 17.23 -2.46
C SER A 171 0.63 17.16 -2.60
N ASN A 172 1.27 16.17 -1.95
CA ASN A 172 2.71 16.01 -1.96
C ASN A 172 3.29 15.88 -3.39
N PHE A 173 2.63 15.08 -4.25
CA PHE A 173 3.00 15.00 -5.67
C PHE A 173 2.98 16.38 -6.34
N THR A 174 1.91 17.14 -6.16
CA THR A 174 1.72 18.44 -6.81
C THR A 174 2.74 19.47 -6.33
N GLU A 175 3.04 19.47 -5.04
CA GLU A 175 4.03 20.35 -4.41
C GLU A 175 5.44 20.07 -4.93
N CYS A 176 5.87 18.78 -4.88
CA CYS A 176 7.18 18.36 -5.38
C CYS A 176 7.34 18.60 -6.89
N ALA A 177 6.30 18.31 -7.67
CA ALA A 177 6.29 18.58 -9.10
C ALA A 177 6.41 20.08 -9.41
N SER A 178 5.70 20.93 -8.66
CA SER A 178 5.76 22.38 -8.80
C SER A 178 7.12 22.94 -8.39
N PHE A 179 7.73 22.37 -7.37
CA PHE A 179 9.08 22.72 -6.93
C PHE A 179 10.12 22.48 -8.05
N LEU A 180 10.11 21.29 -8.64
CA LEU A 180 11.05 20.93 -9.71
C LEU A 180 10.80 21.70 -11.01
N LYS A 181 9.54 21.93 -11.39
CA LYS A 181 9.17 22.74 -12.58
C LYS A 181 9.74 24.16 -12.56
N LYS A 182 9.89 24.75 -11.39
CA LYS A 182 10.44 26.10 -11.23
C LYS A 182 11.98 26.14 -11.33
N ARG A 183 12.64 25.01 -11.22
CA ARG A 183 14.11 24.91 -11.07
C ARG A 183 14.80 24.10 -12.16
N CYS A 184 14.09 23.21 -12.83
CA CYS A 184 14.68 22.30 -13.82
C CYS A 184 14.17 22.61 -15.23
N THR A 185 15.08 22.76 -16.19
CA THR A 185 14.75 23.05 -17.58
C THR A 185 14.43 21.80 -18.41
N ASN A 186 15.08 20.67 -18.10
CA ASN A 186 14.85 19.39 -18.76
C ASN A 186 14.28 18.36 -17.79
N LEU A 187 12.97 18.46 -17.55
CA LEU A 187 12.24 17.70 -16.55
C LEU A 187 11.14 16.84 -17.18
N GLN A 188 11.13 15.55 -16.84
CA GLN A 188 10.01 14.64 -17.05
C GLN A 188 9.36 14.33 -15.72
N ILE A 189 8.05 14.41 -15.64
CA ILE A 189 7.28 14.08 -14.43
C ILE A 189 6.27 13.00 -14.79
N PHE A 190 6.33 11.89 -14.06
CA PHE A 190 5.37 10.82 -14.18
C PHE A 190 4.51 10.75 -12.92
N ASP A 191 3.22 10.96 -13.08
CA ASP A 191 2.23 10.69 -12.04
C ASP A 191 2.06 9.17 -11.94
N THR A 192 2.75 8.58 -10.97
CA THR A 192 2.72 7.14 -10.73
C THR A 192 1.88 6.76 -9.51
N ILE A 193 1.11 7.71 -8.95
CA ILE A 193 0.11 7.41 -7.92
C ILE A 193 -0.89 6.40 -8.49
N CYS A 194 -1.17 5.34 -7.74
CA CYS A 194 -2.12 4.34 -8.18
C CYS A 194 -3.57 4.89 -8.15
N GLY A 195 -4.35 4.66 -9.19
CA GLY A 195 -5.76 5.08 -9.22
C GLY A 195 -6.58 4.50 -8.07
N ALA A 196 -6.26 3.28 -7.60
CA ALA A 196 -6.88 2.71 -6.40
C ALA A 196 -6.53 3.49 -5.12
N THR A 197 -5.34 4.10 -5.05
CA THR A 197 -4.93 4.98 -3.95
C THR A 197 -5.69 6.30 -4.02
N SER A 198 -5.71 6.96 -5.18
CA SER A 198 -6.44 8.22 -5.36
C SER A 198 -7.92 8.08 -5.00
N MET A 199 -8.57 7.02 -5.50
CA MET A 199 -9.99 6.75 -5.21
C MET A 199 -10.24 6.57 -3.71
N ARG A 200 -9.38 5.83 -2.99
CA ARG A 200 -9.50 5.66 -1.53
C ARG A 200 -9.32 6.97 -0.77
N GLN A 201 -8.33 7.76 -1.14
CA GLN A 201 -8.06 9.05 -0.51
C GLN A 201 -9.22 10.02 -0.71
N GLU A 202 -9.76 10.11 -1.93
CA GLU A 202 -10.90 10.95 -2.26
C GLU A 202 -12.18 10.52 -1.50
N GLU A 203 -12.46 9.22 -1.46
CA GLU A 203 -13.62 8.69 -0.76
C GLU A 203 -13.49 8.84 0.76
N ALA A 204 -12.30 8.58 1.32
CA ALA A 204 -12.03 8.78 2.75
C ALA A 204 -12.17 10.25 3.16
N ALA A 205 -11.65 11.18 2.37
CA ALA A 205 -11.81 12.62 2.60
C ALA A 205 -13.28 13.03 2.58
N LYS A 206 -14.06 12.53 1.61
CA LYS A 206 -15.49 12.81 1.52
C LYS A 206 -16.26 12.29 2.74
N LEU A 207 -16.02 11.03 3.13
CA LEU A 207 -16.66 10.46 4.31
C LEU A 207 -16.27 11.19 5.59
N ALA A 208 -14.99 11.53 5.77
CA ALA A 208 -14.52 12.25 6.94
C ALA A 208 -15.13 13.63 7.09
N ALA A 209 -15.45 14.31 5.98
CA ALA A 209 -16.15 15.59 5.99
C ALA A 209 -17.66 15.48 6.31
N GLU A 210 -18.26 14.29 6.14
CA GLU A 210 -19.69 14.05 6.33
C GLU A 210 -20.03 13.30 7.64
N CYS A 211 -19.02 12.68 8.30
CA CYS A 211 -19.21 11.85 9.47
C CYS A 211 -18.73 12.53 10.77
N ASP A 212 -19.37 12.19 11.90
CA ASP A 212 -19.01 12.68 13.23
C ASP A 212 -17.77 11.96 13.78
N ALA A 213 -17.54 10.73 13.32
CA ALA A 213 -16.36 9.92 13.66
C ALA A 213 -15.93 9.07 12.46
N MET A 214 -14.64 8.74 12.43
CA MET A 214 -14.04 7.88 11.41
C MET A 214 -13.26 6.71 12.05
N VAL A 215 -13.39 5.53 11.47
CA VAL A 215 -12.55 4.37 11.77
C VAL A 215 -11.76 4.03 10.51
N VAL A 216 -10.44 4.17 10.60
CA VAL A 216 -9.49 3.82 9.55
C VAL A 216 -8.86 2.48 9.91
N ILE A 217 -9.09 1.45 9.10
CA ILE A 217 -8.61 0.10 9.36
C ILE A 217 -7.40 -0.21 8.47
N GLY A 218 -6.28 -0.63 9.08
CA GLY A 218 -5.10 -1.04 8.31
C GLY A 218 -3.82 -1.04 9.12
N GLY A 219 -2.80 -1.73 8.60
CA GLY A 219 -1.51 -1.84 9.26
C GLY A 219 -0.83 -0.48 9.46
N LYS A 220 -0.27 -0.27 10.66
CA LYS A 220 0.44 0.97 11.02
C LYS A 220 1.73 1.20 10.21
N HIS A 221 2.24 0.14 9.59
CA HIS A 221 3.39 0.19 8.68
C HIS A 221 2.98 0.30 7.19
N SER A 222 1.69 0.37 6.90
CA SER A 222 1.18 0.56 5.54
C SER A 222 1.10 2.03 5.19
N ALA A 223 1.93 2.50 4.26
CA ALA A 223 1.94 3.89 3.79
C ALA A 223 0.54 4.36 3.36
N ASN A 224 -0.21 3.53 2.62
CA ASN A 224 -1.58 3.86 2.22
C ASN A 224 -2.51 4.06 3.43
N SER A 225 -2.44 3.18 4.45
CA SER A 225 -3.30 3.29 5.64
C SER A 225 -2.96 4.51 6.49
N VAL A 226 -1.67 4.81 6.64
CA VAL A 226 -1.19 6.02 7.33
C VAL A 226 -1.70 7.28 6.62
N HIS A 227 -1.58 7.36 5.29
CA HIS A 227 -2.10 8.52 4.54
C HIS A 227 -3.61 8.68 4.68
N LEU A 228 -4.39 7.58 4.66
CA LEU A 228 -5.84 7.65 4.91
C LEU A 228 -6.15 8.18 6.30
N SER A 229 -5.41 7.74 7.33
CA SER A 229 -5.58 8.22 8.71
C SER A 229 -5.30 9.72 8.82
N VAL A 230 -4.24 10.21 8.19
CA VAL A 230 -3.92 11.66 8.16
C VAL A 230 -5.03 12.46 7.48
N ILE A 231 -5.45 12.04 6.29
CA ILE A 231 -6.53 12.71 5.53
C ILE A 231 -7.82 12.77 6.35
N CYS A 232 -8.21 11.66 7.00
CA CYS A 232 -9.39 11.65 7.84
C CYS A 232 -9.25 12.59 9.05
N SER A 233 -8.07 12.62 9.68
CA SER A 233 -7.81 13.47 10.87
C SER A 233 -7.80 14.98 10.58
N GLU A 234 -7.54 15.37 9.34
CA GLU A 234 -7.63 16.77 8.90
C GLU A 234 -9.09 17.26 8.77
N LEU A 235 -10.04 16.33 8.57
CA LEU A 235 -11.43 16.65 8.23
C LEU A 235 -12.44 16.23 9.29
N CYS A 236 -12.11 15.26 10.14
CA CYS A 236 -12.95 14.72 11.19
C CYS A 236 -12.22 14.79 12.54
N PRO A 237 -12.84 15.35 13.61
CA PRO A 237 -12.18 15.51 14.91
C PRO A 237 -12.04 14.21 15.71
N ASN A 238 -12.82 13.17 15.38
CA ASN A 238 -12.82 11.89 16.06
C ASN A 238 -12.43 10.78 15.09
N VAL A 239 -11.13 10.46 15.03
CA VAL A 239 -10.60 9.42 14.15
C VAL A 239 -9.88 8.36 14.96
N GLN A 240 -10.21 7.10 14.72
CA GLN A 240 -9.47 5.96 15.22
C GLN A 240 -8.75 5.26 14.08
N PHE A 241 -7.43 5.08 14.22
CA PHE A 241 -6.64 4.28 13.30
C PHE A 241 -6.26 2.97 13.99
N ILE A 242 -6.82 1.87 13.51
CA ILE A 242 -6.76 0.53 14.11
C ILE A 242 -6.31 -0.53 13.11
N GLU A 243 -5.70 -1.60 13.59
CA GLU A 243 -5.32 -2.73 12.75
C GLU A 243 -6.40 -3.81 12.70
N ASN A 244 -7.13 -4.00 13.82
CA ASN A 244 -8.18 -5.02 13.96
C ASN A 244 -9.26 -4.56 14.96
N ALA A 245 -10.27 -5.39 15.16
CA ALA A 245 -11.40 -5.09 16.02
C ALA A 245 -11.05 -4.96 17.53
N ASP A 246 -9.95 -5.58 18.00
CA ASP A 246 -9.54 -5.51 19.39
C ASP A 246 -9.07 -4.10 19.79
N GLU A 247 -8.50 -3.36 18.84
CA GLU A 247 -8.04 -1.98 19.04
C GLU A 247 -9.17 -0.95 19.01
N LEU A 248 -10.39 -1.35 18.63
CA LEU A 248 -11.53 -0.43 18.54
C LEU A 248 -12.01 0.01 19.91
N ASP A 249 -11.98 1.32 20.18
CA ASP A 249 -12.55 1.97 21.34
C ASP A 249 -13.98 2.45 21.03
N THR A 250 -14.98 1.63 21.38
CA THR A 250 -16.39 1.92 21.11
C THR A 250 -16.94 3.05 21.96
N ASP A 251 -16.34 3.33 23.13
CA ASP A 251 -16.75 4.44 23.99
C ASP A 251 -16.57 5.79 23.29
N LYS A 252 -15.52 5.93 22.49
CA LYS A 252 -15.28 7.15 21.69
C LYS A 252 -16.28 7.38 20.55
N LEU A 253 -17.06 6.36 20.21
CA LEU A 253 -18.03 6.42 19.12
C LEU A 253 -19.48 6.60 19.59
N ARG A 254 -19.75 6.51 20.92
CA ARG A 254 -21.11 6.50 21.47
C ARG A 254 -21.94 7.75 21.14
N ASP A 255 -21.30 8.91 21.09
CA ASP A 255 -21.97 10.19 20.84
C ASP A 255 -22.02 10.55 19.33
N ALA A 256 -21.42 9.75 18.47
CA ALA A 256 -21.43 9.97 17.04
C ALA A 256 -22.77 9.55 16.42
N CYS A 257 -23.43 10.44 15.69
CA CYS A 257 -24.64 10.09 14.93
C CYS A 257 -24.32 9.32 13.66
N THR A 258 -23.18 9.61 13.05
CA THR A 258 -22.68 8.96 11.81
C THR A 258 -21.22 8.58 11.96
N VAL A 259 -20.90 7.32 11.77
CA VAL A 259 -19.54 6.80 11.81
C VAL A 259 -19.14 6.27 10.44
N GLY A 260 -18.06 6.81 9.88
CA GLY A 260 -17.48 6.35 8.61
C GLY A 260 -16.42 5.27 8.84
N ILE A 261 -16.41 4.24 8.02
CA ILE A 261 -15.34 3.22 7.99
C ILE A 261 -14.62 3.31 6.66
N THR A 262 -13.31 3.44 6.70
CA THR A 262 -12.44 3.24 5.54
C THR A 262 -11.33 2.25 5.88
N ALA A 263 -10.73 1.63 4.85
CA ALA A 263 -9.69 0.63 5.09
C ALA A 263 -8.58 0.70 4.03
N GLY A 264 -7.38 0.36 4.48
CA GLY A 264 -6.20 0.31 3.64
C GLY A 264 -6.27 -0.77 2.57
N ALA A 265 -5.44 -0.61 1.53
CA ALA A 265 -5.35 -1.52 0.38
C ALA A 265 -4.84 -2.93 0.73
N SER A 266 -4.33 -3.13 1.93
CA SER A 266 -3.87 -4.42 2.49
C SER A 266 -4.79 -4.97 3.60
N THR A 267 -5.98 -4.39 3.80
CA THR A 267 -6.94 -4.83 4.81
C THR A 267 -7.95 -5.78 4.16
N PRO A 268 -8.07 -7.02 4.61
CA PRO A 268 -9.04 -7.97 4.06
C PRO A 268 -10.48 -7.64 4.51
N ALA A 269 -11.46 -8.06 3.72
CA ALA A 269 -12.88 -7.80 3.98
C ALA A 269 -13.36 -8.33 5.34
N TRP A 270 -12.82 -9.48 5.79
CA TRP A 270 -13.21 -10.07 7.08
C TRP A 270 -12.83 -9.19 8.29
N ILE A 271 -11.68 -8.49 8.28
CA ILE A 271 -11.33 -7.54 9.35
C ILE A 271 -12.30 -6.35 9.35
N ILE A 272 -12.64 -5.84 8.17
CA ILE A 272 -13.61 -4.74 8.04
C ILE A 272 -14.96 -5.16 8.61
N LYS A 273 -15.40 -6.38 8.33
CA LYS A 273 -16.65 -6.97 8.85
C LYS A 273 -16.61 -7.14 10.36
N GLU A 274 -15.52 -7.68 10.92
CA GLU A 274 -15.36 -7.81 12.38
C GLU A 274 -15.48 -6.47 13.11
N VAL A 275 -14.80 -5.43 12.60
CA VAL A 275 -14.89 -4.07 13.14
C VAL A 275 -16.31 -3.52 13.04
N SER A 276 -16.97 -3.69 11.91
CA SER A 276 -18.36 -3.24 11.70
C SER A 276 -19.33 -3.95 12.63
N ASN A 277 -19.18 -5.27 12.82
CA ASN A 277 -20.01 -6.06 13.72
C ASN A 277 -19.83 -5.62 15.18
N LYS A 278 -18.58 -5.49 15.65
CA LYS A 278 -18.29 -5.01 17.00
C LYS A 278 -18.92 -3.64 17.28
N MET A 279 -18.83 -2.72 16.31
CA MET A 279 -19.52 -1.42 16.42
C MET A 279 -21.03 -1.59 16.54
N SER A 280 -21.63 -2.43 15.70
CA SER A 280 -23.09 -2.64 15.69
C SER A 280 -23.61 -3.27 16.99
N GLU A 281 -22.87 -4.19 17.56
CA GLU A 281 -23.24 -4.90 18.81
C GLU A 281 -23.11 -4.00 20.04
N GLU A 282 -22.01 -3.26 20.16
CA GLU A 282 -21.69 -2.51 21.37
C GLU A 282 -22.34 -1.11 21.41
N ILE A 283 -22.55 -0.47 20.25
CA ILE A 283 -23.08 0.89 20.16
C ILE A 283 -24.61 0.88 19.97
N LYS A 284 -25.27 -0.30 19.87
CA LYS A 284 -26.69 -0.46 19.54
C LYS A 284 -27.13 0.35 18.32
N ILE A 285 -26.28 0.32 17.31
CA ILE A 285 -26.57 0.93 16.02
C ILE A 285 -27.54 0.01 15.30
N ASP A 286 -28.70 0.53 14.89
CA ASP A 286 -29.58 -0.18 13.97
C ASP A 286 -28.83 -0.40 12.66
N ALA A 287 -28.18 -1.55 12.54
CA ALA A 287 -27.60 -2.02 11.29
C ALA A 287 -28.76 -2.28 10.33
N ALA A 288 -29.05 -1.31 9.48
CA ALA A 288 -29.97 -1.52 8.38
C ALA A 288 -29.37 -2.62 7.47
N ALA A 289 -29.89 -3.82 7.65
CA ALA A 289 -29.81 -4.98 6.79
C ALA A 289 -28.42 -5.32 6.19
N ALA A 290 -27.69 -6.16 6.89
CA ALA A 290 -26.84 -7.14 6.25
C ALA A 290 -27.16 -8.50 6.86
N GLU A 291 -28.17 -9.17 6.32
CA GLU A 291 -28.25 -10.63 6.39
C GLU A 291 -27.09 -11.17 5.56
N GLU A 292 -25.94 -11.35 6.17
CA GLU A 292 -24.80 -11.98 5.53
C GLU A 292 -24.55 -13.33 6.18
N LYS A 293 -24.53 -14.34 5.30
CA LYS A 293 -24.11 -15.70 5.57
C LYS A 293 -22.70 -15.70 6.15
N GLU A 294 -22.47 -16.45 7.22
CA GLU A 294 -21.10 -16.72 7.69
C GLU A 294 -20.30 -17.34 6.52
N MET A 295 -19.35 -16.60 6.01
CA MET A 295 -18.47 -17.03 4.94
C MET A 295 -17.17 -17.58 5.54
N SER A 296 -16.64 -18.64 4.95
CA SER A 296 -15.30 -19.13 5.27
C SER A 296 -14.24 -18.10 4.85
N PHE A 297 -13.03 -18.20 5.38
CA PHE A 297 -11.93 -17.31 4.96
C PHE A 297 -11.68 -17.39 3.46
N ASP A 298 -11.73 -18.57 2.89
CA ASP A 298 -11.49 -18.79 1.47
C ASP A 298 -12.59 -18.11 0.62
N GLU A 299 -13.85 -18.19 1.07
CA GLU A 299 -14.97 -17.47 0.45
C GLU A 299 -14.82 -15.95 0.58
N MET A 300 -14.37 -15.44 1.75
CA MET A 300 -14.11 -14.01 1.96
C MET A 300 -12.92 -13.50 1.14
N LEU A 301 -11.89 -14.34 0.99
CA LEU A 301 -10.74 -14.06 0.15
C LEU A 301 -11.15 -14.01 -1.33
N GLU A 302 -11.94 -15.00 -1.78
CA GLU A 302 -12.50 -15.02 -3.13
C GLU A 302 -13.39 -13.82 -3.42
N GLU A 303 -14.21 -13.38 -2.45
CA GLU A 303 -15.06 -12.21 -2.60
C GLU A 303 -14.23 -10.91 -2.67
N SER A 304 -13.18 -10.80 -1.86
CA SER A 304 -12.23 -9.68 -1.93
C SER A 304 -11.52 -9.61 -3.29
N ILE A 305 -11.31 -10.76 -3.94
CA ILE A 305 -10.74 -10.86 -5.29
C ILE A 305 -11.79 -10.53 -6.36
N LYS A 306 -13.03 -11.01 -6.23
CA LYS A 306 -14.12 -10.80 -7.20
C LYS A 306 -14.63 -9.36 -7.26
N THR A 307 -14.56 -8.61 -6.16
CA THR A 307 -15.03 -7.22 -6.10
C THR A 307 -14.17 -6.24 -6.93
N ILE A 308 -13.08 -6.70 -7.51
CA ILE A 308 -12.07 -5.90 -8.22
C ILE A 308 -12.13 -6.06 -9.75
N TRP A 309 -12.98 -6.96 -10.29
CA TRP A 309 -13.12 -7.22 -11.74
C TRP A 309 -14.38 -6.58 -12.34
#